data_0e253f0b9e2b804ff82158cf24537265
#
_entry.id   0e253f0b9e2b804ff82158cf24537265
#
_cell.length_a   1.000
_cell.length_b   1.000
_cell.length_c   1.000
_cell.angle_alpha   90.00
_cell.angle_beta   90.00
_cell.angle_gamma   90.00
#
_symmetry.space_group_name_H-M   'P 1'
#
loop_
_entity.id
_entity.type
_entity.pdbx_description
1 polymer ?
#
loop_
_entity_poly.entity_id
_entity_poly.type
_entity_poly.pdbx_seq_one_letter_code
_entity_poly.pdbx_strand_id
1 'polypeptide(L)'
;MAKKDNNALFQNGDPDFRKLPPIETDPYERGFADCLYNEDEPLSSEEEYEDDEPYDSAPIIEDDFDPQGGGNVPPTAKKHRFLRKKKHRFLRFLGKALLVLLLLLAVTVAALHFLAVRPGNGEGHKAKSTTILLAGTDASGNQTDTLMLLNVDREANRLSLLSIPRDTKVNCTYQPKKINGAYVANGKGENGMDALMGYVADCVGFRPDGYVLIDLDVFVELVDLFGGVDFNVPQDMFYEDPSQDLYIDLQAGEQTLNGKNAMGLVRYRSGYSMADLQRVQVQRDFLMEAVRQWKSPTHLIDALRALPLLEKNTLTDLSFRELTWLAESAALCGTDGMVMQTVPYYLSDVYVCIDAGDAYLELINTYFNPYETEVGYGDLNIAY
;
A
#
# COMPACT_ATOMS: atom_id res chain seq x y z
N MET A 1 -12.31 -52.16 -16.81
CA MET A 1 -13.62 -51.51 -16.61
C MET A 1 -13.39 -50.01 -16.55
N ALA A 2 -13.93 -49.37 -17.52
CA ALA A 2 -14.19 -47.95 -17.82
C ALA A 2 -13.36 -46.84 -17.12
N LYS A 3 -12.36 -46.31 -17.83
CA LYS A 3 -11.89 -44.93 -17.75
C LYS A 3 -13.02 -44.02 -18.27
N LYS A 4 -13.46 -43.06 -17.47
CA LYS A 4 -14.31 -41.97 -17.96
C LYS A 4 -13.38 -40.88 -18.48
N ASP A 5 -13.39 -40.67 -19.77
CA ASP A 5 -12.79 -39.55 -20.46
C ASP A 5 -13.55 -38.27 -20.13
N ASN A 6 -12.87 -37.32 -19.45
CA ASN A 6 -13.32 -35.94 -19.30
C ASN A 6 -12.55 -35.04 -20.31
N ASN A 7 -12.69 -35.35 -21.60
CA ASN A 7 -12.12 -34.53 -22.65
C ASN A 7 -13.22 -34.14 -23.64
N ALA A 8 -14.08 -33.21 -23.24
CA ALA A 8 -15.08 -32.64 -24.15
C ALA A 8 -15.57 -31.26 -23.62
N LEU A 9 -14.74 -30.23 -23.71
CA LEU A 9 -15.23 -28.83 -23.53
C LEU A 9 -14.44 -27.77 -24.31
N PHE A 10 -13.55 -28.15 -25.25
CA PHE A 10 -12.92 -27.13 -26.11
C PHE A 10 -12.90 -27.64 -27.57
N GLN A 11 -13.95 -27.38 -28.29
CA GLN A 11 -13.95 -27.31 -29.75
C GLN A 11 -14.80 -26.14 -30.22
N ASN A 12 -14.12 -25.24 -30.97
CA ASN A 12 -14.62 -24.21 -31.88
C ASN A 12 -14.90 -22.82 -31.36
N GLY A 13 -14.05 -21.88 -31.80
CA GLY A 13 -14.42 -20.54 -32.23
C GLY A 13 -14.20 -19.45 -31.20
N ASP A 14 -13.23 -18.59 -31.56
CA ASP A 14 -13.02 -17.20 -31.12
C ASP A 14 -13.80 -16.74 -29.87
N PRO A 15 -13.17 -16.61 -28.70
CA PRO A 15 -13.84 -16.15 -27.50
C PRO A 15 -14.05 -14.63 -27.59
N ASP A 16 -15.27 -14.22 -27.89
CA ASP A 16 -15.71 -12.86 -27.64
C ASP A 16 -15.70 -12.61 -26.10
N PHE A 17 -14.66 -11.96 -25.60
CA PHE A 17 -14.43 -11.65 -24.19
C PHE A 17 -15.57 -10.87 -23.53
N ARG A 18 -16.50 -10.31 -24.30
CA ARG A 18 -17.72 -9.64 -23.80
C ARG A 18 -18.82 -10.62 -23.40
N LYS A 19 -18.63 -11.91 -23.61
CA LYS A 19 -19.63 -12.98 -23.32
C LYS A 19 -19.14 -14.05 -22.37
N LEU A 20 -17.97 -13.88 -21.73
CA LEU A 20 -17.62 -14.70 -20.60
C LEU A 20 -18.64 -14.40 -19.49
N PRO A 21 -19.25 -15.43 -18.87
CA PRO A 21 -20.03 -15.19 -17.66
C PRO A 21 -19.10 -14.47 -16.68
N PRO A 22 -19.62 -13.50 -15.92
CA PRO A 22 -18.81 -12.87 -14.89
C PRO A 22 -18.22 -14.01 -14.07
N ILE A 23 -16.90 -14.00 -13.92
CA ILE A 23 -16.20 -14.82 -12.91
C ILE A 23 -17.03 -14.59 -11.66
N GLU A 24 -17.54 -15.67 -11.03
CA GLU A 24 -18.29 -15.52 -9.77
C GLU A 24 -17.47 -14.63 -8.89
N THR A 25 -17.87 -13.37 -8.82
CA THR A 25 -17.25 -12.39 -7.95
C THR A 25 -17.43 -12.92 -6.54
N ASP A 26 -16.31 -13.00 -5.84
CA ASP A 26 -16.20 -13.32 -4.43
C ASP A 26 -17.42 -12.72 -3.68
N PRO A 27 -18.09 -13.45 -2.77
CA PRO A 27 -19.19 -12.91 -1.98
C PRO A 27 -18.90 -11.58 -1.30
N TYR A 28 -17.62 -11.22 -1.14
CA TYR A 28 -17.15 -9.94 -0.60
C TYR A 28 -17.33 -8.74 -1.55
N GLU A 29 -17.28 -8.91 -2.88
CA GLU A 29 -17.55 -7.80 -3.80
C GLU A 29 -19.03 -7.40 -3.84
N ARG A 30 -19.96 -8.30 -3.50
CA ARG A 30 -21.39 -7.96 -3.43
C ARG A 30 -21.77 -7.07 -2.25
N GLY A 31 -21.03 -7.10 -1.14
CA GLY A 31 -21.26 -6.25 0.02
C GLY A 31 -20.90 -4.79 -0.18
N PHE A 32 -19.98 -4.49 -1.10
CA PHE A 32 -19.48 -3.13 -1.33
C PHE A 32 -20.31 -2.33 -2.35
N ALA A 33 -20.98 -3.02 -3.27
CA ALA A 33 -21.84 -2.37 -4.28
C ALA A 33 -23.21 -1.94 -3.72
N ASP A 34 -23.72 -2.63 -2.71
CA ASP A 34 -25.05 -2.35 -2.13
C ASP A 34 -25.05 -1.21 -1.11
N CYS A 35 -23.88 -0.73 -0.67
CA CYS A 35 -23.77 0.40 0.25
C CYS A 35 -23.73 1.78 -0.44
N LEU A 36 -23.68 1.84 -1.77
CA LEU A 36 -23.56 3.11 -2.52
C LEU A 36 -24.82 3.60 -3.21
N TYR A 37 -25.95 2.87 -3.12
CA TYR A 37 -27.23 3.31 -3.72
C TYR A 37 -28.40 3.05 -2.78
N ASN A 38 -28.61 3.98 -1.85
CA ASN A 38 -29.93 4.28 -1.26
C ASN A 38 -29.99 5.75 -0.90
N GLU A 39 -30.09 6.60 -1.91
CA GLU A 39 -30.73 7.90 -1.82
C GLU A 39 -32.18 7.67 -2.22
N ASP A 40 -33.09 7.60 -1.23
CA ASP A 40 -34.48 8.00 -1.30
C ASP A 40 -35.26 7.37 -0.13
N GLU A 41 -35.17 7.98 1.07
CA GLU A 41 -36.25 7.99 2.03
C GLU A 41 -36.35 9.35 2.72
N PRO A 42 -37.55 9.98 2.79
CA PRO A 42 -37.71 11.31 3.36
C PRO A 42 -37.68 11.27 4.88
N LEU A 43 -36.88 12.14 5.45
CA LEU A 43 -36.86 12.48 6.88
C LEU A 43 -38.25 13.00 7.31
N SER A 44 -38.95 12.24 8.10
CA SER A 44 -40.10 12.71 8.88
C SER A 44 -39.88 12.28 10.33
N SER A 45 -39.55 13.23 11.18
CA SER A 45 -40.17 13.52 12.47
C SER A 45 -39.34 14.49 13.26
N GLU A 46 -39.97 15.60 13.51
CA GLU A 46 -39.60 16.65 14.45
C GLU A 46 -39.49 16.01 15.85
N GLU A 47 -38.32 16.08 16.46
CA GLU A 47 -38.18 15.96 17.92
C GLU A 47 -37.97 17.36 18.47
N GLU A 48 -38.99 17.81 19.20
CA GLU A 48 -39.03 19.00 20.06
C GLU A 48 -37.89 18.89 21.09
N TYR A 49 -36.97 19.86 21.05
CA TYR A 49 -36.10 20.12 22.18
C TYR A 49 -36.78 21.07 23.13
N GLU A 50 -37.17 20.59 24.30
CA GLU A 50 -37.57 21.39 25.44
C GLU A 50 -36.37 22.21 25.93
N ASP A 51 -36.50 23.53 25.78
CA ASP A 51 -35.70 24.56 26.48
C ASP A 51 -36.20 24.68 27.92
N ASP A 52 -35.45 24.14 28.88
CA ASP A 52 -35.62 24.48 30.28
C ASP A 52 -34.27 24.54 31.01
N GLU A 53 -33.62 25.70 30.98
CA GLU A 53 -32.73 26.13 32.05
C GLU A 53 -32.95 27.65 32.32
N PRO A 54 -33.22 28.05 33.55
CA PRO A 54 -33.57 29.42 33.87
C PRO A 54 -32.31 30.31 33.93
N TYR A 55 -32.41 31.41 33.24
CA TYR A 55 -31.50 32.55 33.33
C TYR A 55 -31.47 33.09 34.76
N ASP A 56 -30.34 32.89 35.42
CA ASP A 56 -30.05 33.48 36.72
C ASP A 56 -29.87 35.01 36.54
N SER A 57 -30.83 35.74 37.07
CA SER A 57 -30.89 37.20 37.03
C SER A 57 -29.76 37.80 37.86
N ALA A 58 -28.85 38.50 37.19
CA ALA A 58 -27.87 39.35 37.82
C ALA A 58 -28.57 40.42 38.69
N PRO A 59 -28.04 40.74 39.88
CA PRO A 59 -28.65 41.73 40.75
C PRO A 59 -28.57 43.12 40.13
N ILE A 60 -29.71 43.80 40.13
CA ILE A 60 -29.85 45.22 39.79
C ILE A 60 -29.13 45.99 40.86
N ILE A 61 -28.03 46.64 40.51
CA ILE A 61 -27.38 47.66 41.37
C ILE A 61 -28.17 48.94 41.14
N GLU A 62 -28.93 49.35 42.18
CA GLU A 62 -29.53 50.67 42.22
C GLU A 62 -28.40 51.70 42.37
N ASP A 63 -28.24 52.58 41.36
CA ASP A 63 -27.38 53.74 41.40
C ASP A 63 -28.00 54.78 42.35
N ASP A 64 -27.46 54.90 43.54
CA ASP A 64 -27.65 56.04 44.38
C ASP A 64 -26.96 57.28 43.79
N PHE A 65 -27.77 58.12 43.18
CA PHE A 65 -27.35 59.41 42.64
C PHE A 65 -27.06 60.40 43.75
N ASP A 66 -25.78 60.63 44.07
CA ASP A 66 -25.34 61.72 44.93
C ASP A 66 -24.92 62.97 44.10
N PRO A 67 -25.60 64.11 44.22
CA PRO A 67 -25.35 65.25 43.31
C PRO A 67 -24.30 66.24 43.81
N GLN A 68 -23.37 65.86 44.68
CA GLN A 68 -22.28 66.77 45.09
C GLN A 68 -20.96 66.06 45.32
N GLY A 69 -19.98 66.22 44.41
CA GLY A 69 -18.63 65.84 44.68
C GLY A 69 -17.76 65.74 43.41
N GLY A 70 -17.05 66.85 43.08
CA GLY A 70 -16.01 66.88 42.11
C GLY A 70 -14.86 65.93 42.46
N GLY A 71 -14.69 64.88 41.79
CA GLY A 71 -13.59 63.92 41.98
C GLY A 71 -13.01 63.46 40.63
N ASN A 72 -11.72 63.69 40.46
CA ASN A 72 -10.88 63.30 39.36
C ASN A 72 -11.07 61.83 38.98
N VAL A 73 -11.56 61.56 37.76
CA VAL A 73 -11.60 60.24 37.15
C VAL A 73 -10.22 59.96 36.60
N PRO A 74 -9.50 58.91 37.06
CA PRO A 74 -8.24 58.51 36.44
C PRO A 74 -8.49 57.83 35.10
N PRO A 75 -7.64 58.04 34.06
CA PRO A 75 -7.85 57.50 32.71
C PRO A 75 -7.50 56.01 32.66
N THR A 76 -8.50 55.12 32.76
CA THR A 76 -8.34 53.66 32.65
C THR A 76 -8.32 53.12 31.22
N ALA A 77 -8.21 54.00 30.21
CA ALA A 77 -8.33 53.60 28.80
C ALA A 77 -7.03 53.14 28.10
N LYS A 78 -5.86 53.04 28.80
CA LYS A 78 -4.59 52.73 28.10
C LYS A 78 -4.13 51.25 28.15
N LYS A 79 -4.65 50.40 29.03
CA LYS A 79 -4.16 49.02 29.17
C LYS A 79 -4.65 48.05 28.09
N HIS A 80 -5.85 48.19 27.55
CA HIS A 80 -6.38 47.27 26.56
C HIS A 80 -5.79 47.43 25.16
N ARG A 81 -5.29 48.60 24.79
CA ARG A 81 -4.73 48.87 23.47
C ARG A 81 -3.32 48.30 23.28
N PHE A 82 -2.58 48.11 24.37
CA PHE A 82 -1.20 47.58 24.36
C PHE A 82 -1.15 46.04 24.18
N LEU A 83 -2.10 45.33 24.79
CA LEU A 83 -2.21 43.89 24.71
C LEU A 83 -2.68 43.44 23.31
N ARG A 84 -3.57 44.22 22.67
CA ARG A 84 -4.06 43.94 21.33
C ARG A 84 -2.94 44.07 20.26
N LYS A 85 -2.05 45.06 20.41
CA LYS A 85 -0.89 45.23 19.51
C LYS A 85 0.15 44.14 19.67
N LYS A 86 0.37 43.56 20.86
CA LYS A 86 1.28 42.41 21.06
C LYS A 86 0.74 41.14 20.43
N LYS A 87 -0.58 40.88 20.56
CA LYS A 87 -1.22 39.69 19.96
C LYS A 87 -1.13 39.72 18.43
N HIS A 88 -1.33 40.88 17.78
CA HIS A 88 -1.17 41.02 16.34
C HIS A 88 0.31 40.89 15.85
N ARG A 89 1.28 41.32 16.64
CA ARG A 89 2.71 41.14 16.32
C ARG A 89 3.11 39.69 16.44
N PHE A 90 2.65 38.99 17.47
CA PHE A 90 2.88 37.54 17.63
C PHE A 90 2.23 36.75 16.52
N LEU A 91 0.97 37.06 16.15
CA LEU A 91 0.28 36.36 15.04
C LEU A 91 0.99 36.59 13.70
N ARG A 92 1.50 37.79 13.44
CA ARG A 92 2.30 38.09 12.24
C ARG A 92 3.65 37.38 12.26
N PHE A 93 4.28 37.22 13.39
CA PHE A 93 5.51 36.46 13.55
C PHE A 93 5.25 34.96 13.28
N LEU A 94 4.19 34.41 13.87
CA LEU A 94 3.77 33.04 13.65
C LEU A 94 3.43 32.77 12.16
N GLY A 95 2.72 33.69 11.51
CA GLY A 95 2.43 33.61 10.08
C GLY A 95 3.68 33.65 9.20
N LYS A 96 4.68 34.48 9.56
CA LYS A 96 5.98 34.52 8.85
C LYS A 96 6.79 33.22 9.09
N ALA A 97 6.80 32.72 10.32
CA ALA A 97 7.48 31.47 10.64
C ALA A 97 6.85 30.27 9.87
N LEU A 98 5.51 30.20 9.80
CA LEU A 98 4.79 29.22 9.02
C LEU A 98 5.13 29.35 7.51
N LEU A 99 5.14 30.58 6.99
CA LEU A 99 5.47 30.81 5.58
C LEU A 99 6.91 30.38 5.26
N VAL A 100 7.87 30.65 6.14
CA VAL A 100 9.27 30.20 5.98
C VAL A 100 9.34 28.66 6.01
N LEU A 101 8.59 28.02 6.94
CA LEU A 101 8.54 26.55 7.02
C LEU A 101 7.95 25.95 5.76
N LEU A 102 6.86 26.51 5.23
CA LEU A 102 6.26 26.05 3.96
C LEU A 102 7.20 26.27 2.77
N LEU A 103 7.95 27.38 2.75
CA LEU A 103 8.94 27.64 1.73
C LEU A 103 10.10 26.63 1.80
N LEU A 104 10.60 26.34 2.99
CA LEU A 104 11.64 25.32 3.19
C LEU A 104 11.14 23.94 2.75
N LEU A 105 9.92 23.57 3.12
CA LEU A 105 9.31 22.31 2.68
C LEU A 105 9.20 22.26 1.16
N ALA A 106 8.72 23.32 0.52
CA ALA A 106 8.61 23.40 -0.94
C ALA A 106 9.98 23.29 -1.64
N VAL A 107 11.02 23.94 -1.08
CA VAL A 107 12.39 23.84 -1.59
C VAL A 107 12.93 22.41 -1.43
N THR A 108 12.65 21.77 -0.30
CA THR A 108 13.06 20.37 -0.07
C THR A 108 12.40 19.42 -1.07
N VAL A 109 11.07 19.53 -1.26
CA VAL A 109 10.34 18.72 -2.24
C VAL A 109 10.84 18.97 -3.66
N ALA A 110 11.07 20.23 -4.03
CA ALA A 110 11.63 20.57 -5.34
C ALA A 110 13.05 19.99 -5.52
N ALA A 111 13.91 20.05 -4.49
CA ALA A 111 15.25 19.47 -4.54
C ALA A 111 15.19 17.95 -4.72
N LEU A 112 14.33 17.25 -4.00
CA LEU A 112 14.11 15.80 -4.15
C LEU A 112 13.63 15.47 -5.57
N HIS A 113 12.67 16.23 -6.10
CA HIS A 113 12.18 16.05 -7.46
C HIS A 113 13.31 16.18 -8.51
N PHE A 114 14.18 17.20 -8.38
CA PHE A 114 15.32 17.38 -9.28
C PHE A 114 16.41 16.32 -9.09
N LEU A 115 16.51 15.73 -7.92
CA LEU A 115 17.45 14.64 -7.64
C LEU A 115 16.93 13.28 -8.07
N ALA A 116 15.61 13.09 -8.15
CA ALA A 116 14.97 11.83 -8.48
C ALA A 116 15.42 11.31 -9.86
N VAL A 117 15.73 10.02 -9.92
CA VAL A 117 16.14 9.31 -11.14
C VAL A 117 15.28 8.07 -11.27
N ARG A 118 14.71 7.83 -12.44
CA ARG A 118 13.92 6.65 -12.71
C ARG A 118 14.82 5.41 -12.75
N PRO A 119 14.47 4.31 -12.04
CA PRO A 119 15.10 3.01 -12.23
C PRO A 119 14.93 2.53 -13.68
N GLY A 120 15.88 1.76 -14.19
CA GLY A 120 15.77 1.15 -15.51
C GLY A 120 15.66 2.16 -16.67
N ASN A 121 16.50 3.17 -16.72
CA ASN A 121 16.49 4.20 -17.77
C ASN A 121 17.33 3.85 -19.03
N GLY A 122 17.57 2.54 -19.28
CA GLY A 122 18.32 2.04 -20.40
C GLY A 122 17.57 2.11 -21.74
N GLU A 123 18.26 1.75 -22.83
CA GLU A 123 17.65 1.63 -24.16
C GLU A 123 16.52 0.59 -24.16
N GLY A 124 15.45 0.87 -24.91
CA GLY A 124 14.30 -0.02 -25.02
C GLY A 124 13.30 0.03 -23.86
N HIS A 125 13.48 0.92 -22.90
CA HIS A 125 12.49 1.13 -21.84
C HIS A 125 11.41 2.14 -22.25
N LYS A 126 10.18 1.87 -21.86
CA LYS A 126 9.09 2.86 -21.92
C LYS A 126 9.45 4.08 -21.09
N ALA A 127 9.23 5.28 -21.62
CA ALA A 127 9.78 6.53 -21.08
C ALA A 127 9.41 6.82 -19.61
N LYS A 128 8.28 6.33 -19.11
CA LYS A 128 7.76 6.65 -17.77
C LYS A 128 7.27 5.42 -17.00
N SER A 129 7.64 4.23 -17.42
CA SER A 129 7.31 2.97 -16.76
C SER A 129 8.54 2.34 -16.12
N THR A 130 8.37 1.72 -14.97
CA THR A 130 9.40 1.01 -14.22
C THR A 130 8.75 -0.14 -13.47
N THR A 131 9.40 -1.30 -13.46
CA THR A 131 8.95 -2.47 -12.70
C THR A 131 10.03 -2.94 -11.76
N ILE A 132 9.72 -3.00 -10.47
CA ILE A 132 10.64 -3.47 -9.42
C ILE A 132 10.08 -4.72 -8.74
N LEU A 133 10.97 -5.56 -8.24
CA LEU A 133 10.63 -6.71 -7.39
C LEU A 133 10.58 -6.26 -5.93
N LEU A 134 9.42 -6.39 -5.29
CA LEU A 134 9.26 -6.31 -3.85
C LEU A 134 9.32 -7.73 -3.30
N ALA A 135 10.26 -8.00 -2.41
CA ALA A 135 10.42 -9.29 -1.77
C ALA A 135 10.42 -9.13 -0.25
N GLY A 136 9.79 -10.07 0.45
CA GLY A 136 9.79 -10.15 1.91
C GLY A 136 10.37 -11.47 2.38
N THR A 137 11.30 -11.43 3.34
CA THR A 137 11.85 -12.64 3.94
C THR A 137 10.97 -13.21 5.04
N ASP A 138 11.13 -14.50 5.32
CA ASP A 138 10.62 -15.13 6.53
C ASP A 138 11.37 -14.63 7.77
N ALA A 139 10.88 -14.99 8.98
CA ALA A 139 11.52 -14.61 10.24
C ALA A 139 12.97 -15.11 10.40
N SER A 140 13.37 -16.13 9.65
CA SER A 140 14.75 -16.66 9.64
C SER A 140 15.66 -15.91 8.66
N GLY A 141 15.11 -15.04 7.79
CA GLY A 141 15.83 -14.39 6.72
C GLY A 141 16.38 -15.36 5.66
N ASN A 142 15.75 -16.53 5.51
CA ASN A 142 16.22 -17.58 4.61
C ASN A 142 15.39 -17.71 3.34
N GLN A 143 14.08 -17.62 3.45
CA GLN A 143 13.17 -17.79 2.32
C GLN A 143 12.45 -16.48 2.02
N THR A 144 12.19 -16.26 0.73
CA THR A 144 11.38 -15.13 0.29
C THR A 144 9.92 -15.56 0.23
N ASP A 145 9.19 -15.30 1.32
CA ASP A 145 7.79 -15.72 1.47
C ASP A 145 6.79 -14.80 0.76
N THR A 146 7.20 -13.59 0.43
CA THR A 146 6.43 -12.62 -0.34
C THR A 146 7.22 -12.20 -1.56
N LEU A 147 6.62 -12.30 -2.74
CA LEU A 147 7.19 -11.89 -4.02
C LEU A 147 6.13 -11.15 -4.82
N MET A 148 6.37 -9.88 -5.10
CA MET A 148 5.44 -9.02 -5.85
C MET A 148 6.22 -8.14 -6.83
N LEU A 149 5.73 -8.02 -8.05
CA LEU A 149 6.19 -7.00 -9.00
C LEU A 149 5.33 -5.76 -8.84
N LEU A 150 5.96 -4.64 -8.56
CA LEU A 150 5.34 -3.32 -8.59
C LEU A 150 5.73 -2.63 -9.89
N ASN A 151 4.76 -2.35 -10.75
CA ASN A 151 4.93 -1.47 -11.89
C ASN A 151 4.38 -0.08 -11.56
N VAL A 152 5.16 0.93 -11.86
CA VAL A 152 4.79 2.34 -11.78
C VAL A 152 4.81 2.92 -13.18
N ASP A 153 3.65 3.25 -13.72
CA ASP A 153 3.48 3.86 -15.04
C ASP A 153 2.90 5.28 -14.90
N ARG A 154 3.79 6.27 -14.97
CA ARG A 154 3.40 7.70 -14.87
C ARG A 154 2.69 8.22 -16.11
N GLU A 155 2.82 7.55 -17.26
CA GLU A 155 2.11 7.92 -18.49
C GLU A 155 0.66 7.45 -18.45
N ALA A 156 0.45 6.21 -18.05
CA ALA A 156 -0.89 5.67 -17.80
C ALA A 156 -1.51 6.15 -16.46
N ASN A 157 -0.74 6.88 -15.63
CA ASN A 157 -1.14 7.31 -14.28
C ASN A 157 -1.60 6.12 -13.42
N ARG A 158 -0.86 5.02 -13.44
CA ARG A 158 -1.28 3.74 -12.88
C ARG A 158 -0.18 3.08 -12.06
N LEU A 159 -0.60 2.45 -10.96
CA LEU A 159 0.17 1.46 -10.20
C LEU A 159 -0.38 0.07 -10.50
N SER A 160 0.50 -0.90 -10.69
CA SER A 160 0.11 -2.29 -10.92
C SER A 160 0.94 -3.21 -10.03
N LEU A 161 0.29 -4.19 -9.39
CA LEU A 161 0.92 -5.14 -8.49
C LEU A 161 0.62 -6.57 -8.94
N LEU A 162 1.66 -7.37 -9.20
CA LEU A 162 1.55 -8.78 -9.56
C LEU A 162 2.17 -9.65 -8.49
N SER A 163 1.37 -10.45 -7.81
CA SER A 163 1.86 -11.42 -6.83
C SER A 163 2.34 -12.69 -7.54
N ILE A 164 3.54 -13.15 -7.15
CA ILE A 164 4.10 -14.45 -7.57
C ILE A 164 4.08 -15.34 -6.32
N PRO A 165 3.27 -16.42 -6.30
CA PRO A 165 3.22 -17.32 -5.17
C PRO A 165 4.60 -17.90 -4.86
N ARG A 166 4.97 -17.94 -3.58
CA ARG A 166 6.29 -18.43 -3.14
C ARG A 166 6.58 -19.88 -3.53
N ASP A 167 5.52 -20.69 -3.70
CA ASP A 167 5.60 -22.09 -4.11
C ASP A 167 5.64 -22.28 -5.63
N THR A 168 5.81 -21.19 -6.40
CA THR A 168 5.94 -21.23 -7.85
C THR A 168 7.10 -22.13 -8.27
N LYS A 169 6.82 -23.10 -9.12
CA LYS A 169 7.80 -24.04 -9.66
C LYS A 169 8.74 -23.32 -10.64
N VAL A 170 10.05 -23.50 -10.45
CA VAL A 170 11.08 -22.90 -11.30
C VAL A 170 12.07 -23.94 -11.83
N ASN A 171 12.69 -23.65 -12.98
CA ASN A 171 13.72 -24.49 -13.57
C ASN A 171 15.07 -24.27 -12.88
N CYS A 172 15.29 -24.96 -11.75
CA CYS A 172 16.49 -24.81 -10.92
C CYS A 172 17.12 -26.16 -10.55
N THR A 173 18.32 -26.11 -9.98
CA THR A 173 19.08 -27.30 -9.54
C THR A 173 18.87 -27.64 -8.08
N TYR A 174 18.35 -26.72 -7.26
CA TYR A 174 18.07 -26.95 -5.85
C TYR A 174 16.70 -27.62 -5.62
N GLN A 175 16.47 -28.11 -4.41
CA GLN A 175 15.23 -28.75 -4.00
C GLN A 175 14.69 -28.13 -2.67
N PRO A 176 13.36 -28.01 -2.51
CA PRO A 176 12.33 -28.15 -3.56
C PRO A 176 12.48 -27.06 -4.63
N LYS A 177 12.02 -27.34 -5.85
CA LYS A 177 12.10 -26.42 -7.00
C LYS A 177 11.08 -25.26 -6.87
N LYS A 178 11.09 -24.56 -5.74
CA LYS A 178 10.19 -23.45 -5.44
C LYS A 178 10.96 -22.13 -5.50
N ILE A 179 10.36 -21.10 -6.07
CA ILE A 179 11.00 -19.80 -6.26
C ILE A 179 11.48 -19.18 -4.94
N ASN A 180 10.79 -19.42 -3.81
CA ASN A 180 11.17 -18.90 -2.49
C ASN A 180 12.51 -19.41 -1.97
N GLY A 181 12.97 -20.55 -2.47
CA GLY A 181 14.29 -21.11 -2.14
C GLY A 181 15.45 -20.46 -2.91
N ALA A 182 15.16 -19.69 -3.96
CA ALA A 182 16.18 -19.11 -4.84
C ALA A 182 17.20 -18.26 -4.09
N TYR A 183 16.72 -17.41 -3.18
CA TYR A 183 17.55 -16.49 -2.41
C TYR A 183 18.59 -17.21 -1.56
N VAL A 184 18.17 -18.19 -0.76
CA VAL A 184 19.09 -18.93 0.13
C VAL A 184 19.98 -19.90 -0.64
N ALA A 185 19.43 -20.56 -1.69
CA ALA A 185 20.19 -21.53 -2.48
C ALA A 185 21.36 -20.91 -3.26
N ASN A 186 21.33 -19.62 -3.51
CA ASN A 186 22.36 -18.87 -4.24
C ASN A 186 23.19 -17.93 -3.36
N GLY A 187 23.24 -18.20 -2.04
CA GLY A 187 24.19 -17.56 -1.12
C GLY A 187 23.70 -16.30 -0.43
N LYS A 188 22.41 -15.96 -0.54
CA LYS A 188 21.81 -14.75 0.04
C LYS A 188 22.46 -13.44 -0.46
N GLY A 189 22.10 -12.31 0.15
CA GLY A 189 22.61 -11.00 -0.22
C GLY A 189 22.37 -10.69 -1.70
N GLU A 190 23.26 -9.92 -2.29
CA GLU A 190 23.18 -9.51 -3.70
C GLU A 190 23.13 -10.70 -4.66
N ASN A 191 23.95 -11.74 -4.43
CA ASN A 191 23.97 -12.93 -5.27
C ASN A 191 22.65 -13.69 -5.21
N GLY A 192 22.06 -13.81 -4.01
CA GLY A 192 20.75 -14.45 -3.83
C GLY A 192 19.64 -13.68 -4.52
N MET A 193 19.68 -12.35 -4.45
CA MET A 193 18.72 -11.49 -5.15
C MET A 193 18.90 -11.50 -6.66
N ASP A 194 20.13 -11.50 -7.16
CA ASP A 194 20.40 -11.62 -8.60
C ASP A 194 19.83 -12.91 -9.19
N ALA A 195 20.01 -14.03 -8.49
CA ALA A 195 19.42 -15.31 -8.87
C ALA A 195 17.88 -15.28 -8.81
N LEU A 196 17.31 -14.72 -7.74
CA LEU A 196 15.86 -14.57 -7.60
C LEU A 196 15.27 -13.72 -8.72
N MET A 197 15.92 -12.59 -9.06
CA MET A 197 15.55 -11.73 -10.18
C MET A 197 15.58 -12.50 -11.53
N GLY A 198 16.54 -13.41 -11.70
CA GLY A 198 16.61 -14.30 -12.85
C GLY A 198 15.42 -15.24 -12.94
N TYR A 199 15.04 -15.91 -11.84
CA TYR A 199 13.85 -16.78 -11.82
C TYR A 199 12.53 -16.00 -11.96
N VAL A 200 12.47 -14.79 -11.45
CA VAL A 200 11.33 -13.90 -11.72
C VAL A 200 11.26 -13.55 -13.21
N ALA A 201 12.40 -13.24 -13.83
CA ALA A 201 12.48 -12.98 -15.27
C ALA A 201 12.02 -14.21 -16.09
N ASP A 202 12.42 -15.41 -15.69
CA ASP A 202 11.94 -16.67 -16.31
C ASP A 202 10.41 -16.78 -16.25
N CYS A 203 9.79 -16.31 -15.16
CA CYS A 203 8.34 -16.35 -14.99
C CYS A 203 7.61 -15.32 -15.85
N VAL A 204 8.13 -14.09 -15.97
CA VAL A 204 7.41 -12.94 -16.57
C VAL A 204 7.95 -12.52 -17.94
N GLY A 205 9.07 -13.11 -18.39
CA GLY A 205 9.69 -12.87 -19.71
C GLY A 205 10.53 -11.60 -19.80
N PHE A 206 10.74 -10.88 -18.70
CA PHE A 206 11.63 -9.72 -18.65
C PHE A 206 12.28 -9.60 -17.27
N ARG A 207 13.46 -8.98 -17.20
CA ARG A 207 14.10 -8.70 -15.91
C ARG A 207 13.54 -7.41 -15.30
N PRO A 208 13.09 -7.41 -14.04
CA PRO A 208 12.69 -6.19 -13.35
C PRO A 208 13.85 -5.17 -13.26
N ASP A 209 13.54 -3.88 -13.17
CA ASP A 209 14.50 -2.77 -13.19
C ASP A 209 15.32 -2.64 -11.88
N GLY A 210 14.88 -3.33 -10.86
CA GLY A 210 15.54 -3.37 -9.55
C GLY A 210 14.72 -4.15 -8.54
N TYR A 211 15.20 -4.21 -7.31
CA TYR A 211 14.53 -4.92 -6.23
C TYR A 211 14.62 -4.18 -4.90
N VAL A 212 13.67 -4.49 -4.02
CA VAL A 212 13.70 -4.16 -2.59
C VAL A 212 13.37 -5.41 -1.80
N LEU A 213 14.31 -5.90 -1.01
CA LEU A 213 14.11 -7.00 -0.08
C LEU A 213 13.95 -6.44 1.33
N ILE A 214 12.79 -6.67 1.93
CA ILE A 214 12.40 -6.18 3.25
C ILE A 214 12.31 -7.36 4.20
N ASP A 215 12.88 -7.22 5.39
CA ASP A 215 12.62 -8.15 6.49
C ASP A 215 11.38 -7.74 7.30
N LEU A 216 10.99 -8.59 8.25
CA LEU A 216 9.80 -8.35 9.06
C LEU A 216 9.95 -7.14 10.00
N ASP A 217 11.16 -6.83 10.48
CA ASP A 217 11.41 -5.73 11.42
C ASP A 217 11.24 -4.40 10.68
N VAL A 218 11.81 -4.27 9.48
CA VAL A 218 11.64 -3.09 8.63
C VAL A 218 10.17 -2.90 8.22
N PHE A 219 9.45 -3.98 7.94
CA PHE A 219 8.03 -3.91 7.66
C PHE A 219 7.24 -3.33 8.85
N VAL A 220 7.53 -3.81 10.08
CA VAL A 220 6.90 -3.29 11.31
C VAL A 220 7.23 -1.81 11.50
N GLU A 221 8.51 -1.43 11.39
CA GLU A 221 8.94 -0.04 11.54
C GLU A 221 8.30 0.87 10.50
N LEU A 222 8.14 0.40 9.26
CA LEU A 222 7.50 1.18 8.20
C LEU A 222 6.02 1.43 8.50
N VAL A 223 5.27 0.40 8.90
CA VAL A 223 3.86 0.56 9.26
C VAL A 223 3.69 1.49 10.45
N ASP A 224 4.52 1.36 11.48
CA ASP A 224 4.47 2.23 12.67
C ASP A 224 4.86 3.68 12.35
N LEU A 225 5.81 3.90 11.43
CA LEU A 225 6.23 5.23 10.97
C LEU A 225 5.06 6.02 10.36
N PHE A 226 4.19 5.34 9.63
CA PHE A 226 2.99 5.94 9.04
C PHE A 226 1.77 5.97 9.97
N GLY A 227 1.92 5.51 11.21
CA GLY A 227 0.84 5.53 12.21
C GLY A 227 -0.12 4.34 12.12
N GLY A 228 0.23 3.30 11.36
CA GLY A 228 -0.59 2.13 11.13
C GLY A 228 -1.33 2.16 9.79
N VAL A 229 -2.21 1.17 9.60
CA VAL A 229 -3.11 1.05 8.44
C VAL A 229 -4.49 0.66 8.93
N ASP A 230 -5.50 1.42 8.55
CA ASP A 230 -6.90 1.04 8.75
C ASP A 230 -7.24 -0.08 7.77
N PHE A 231 -7.62 -1.23 8.29
CA PHE A 231 -7.85 -2.42 7.49
C PHE A 231 -9.04 -3.23 7.99
N ASN A 232 -9.82 -3.75 7.08
CA ASN A 232 -10.91 -4.67 7.40
C ASN A 232 -10.38 -6.11 7.47
N VAL A 233 -10.14 -6.59 8.68
CA VAL A 233 -9.64 -7.96 8.92
C VAL A 233 -10.73 -8.96 8.53
N PRO A 234 -10.47 -9.91 7.59
CA PRO A 234 -11.51 -10.71 6.96
C PRO A 234 -12.16 -11.76 7.89
N GLN A 235 -11.46 -12.16 8.94
CA GLN A 235 -11.93 -13.16 9.92
C GLN A 235 -11.16 -13.02 11.24
N ASP A 236 -11.67 -13.63 12.31
CA ASP A 236 -10.92 -13.77 13.54
C ASP A 236 -9.64 -14.59 13.31
N MET A 237 -8.51 -14.07 13.75
CA MET A 237 -7.19 -14.66 13.57
C MET A 237 -6.54 -14.87 14.92
N PHE A 238 -6.48 -16.12 15.34
CA PHE A 238 -5.74 -16.51 16.53
C PHE A 238 -4.68 -17.53 16.16
N TYR A 239 -3.42 -17.23 16.49
CA TYR A 239 -2.31 -18.14 16.29
C TYR A 239 -1.17 -17.82 17.25
N GLU A 240 -0.58 -18.87 17.85
CA GLU A 240 0.54 -18.75 18.75
C GLU A 240 1.65 -19.72 18.34
N ASP A 241 2.86 -19.19 18.16
CA ASP A 241 4.07 -19.96 17.91
C ASP A 241 5.22 -19.37 18.74
N PRO A 242 5.44 -19.87 19.96
CA PRO A 242 6.51 -19.39 20.83
C PRO A 242 7.92 -19.57 20.25
N SER A 243 8.11 -20.53 19.33
CA SER A 243 9.42 -20.78 18.70
C SER A 243 9.84 -19.66 17.74
N GLN A 244 8.87 -18.90 17.22
CA GLN A 244 9.08 -17.78 16.32
C GLN A 244 8.75 -16.42 16.96
N ASP A 245 8.48 -16.39 18.27
CA ASP A 245 7.97 -15.20 18.99
C ASP A 245 6.76 -14.58 18.28
N LEU A 246 5.88 -15.44 17.76
CA LEU A 246 4.72 -15.02 16.99
C LEU A 246 3.45 -15.25 17.81
N TYR A 247 2.77 -14.16 18.11
CA TYR A 247 1.46 -14.17 18.73
C TYR A 247 0.51 -13.27 17.89
N ILE A 248 -0.54 -13.87 17.34
CA ILE A 248 -1.57 -13.20 16.54
C ILE A 248 -2.89 -13.32 17.28
N ASP A 249 -3.52 -12.19 17.55
CA ASP A 249 -4.87 -12.08 18.13
C ASP A 249 -5.55 -10.86 17.49
N LEU A 250 -6.22 -11.10 16.37
CA LEU A 250 -6.93 -10.09 15.61
C LEU A 250 -8.39 -10.50 15.47
N GLN A 251 -9.30 -9.60 15.76
CA GLN A 251 -10.74 -9.82 15.53
C GLN A 251 -11.09 -9.42 14.10
N ALA A 252 -12.14 -10.05 13.56
CA ALA A 252 -12.70 -9.66 12.27
C ALA A 252 -13.26 -8.24 12.32
N GLY A 253 -13.19 -7.51 11.21
CA GLY A 253 -13.76 -6.17 11.06
C GLY A 253 -12.73 -5.07 10.93
N GLU A 254 -13.22 -3.83 10.84
CA GLU A 254 -12.39 -2.63 10.65
C GLU A 254 -11.61 -2.29 11.92
N GLN A 255 -10.30 -2.12 11.77
CA GLN A 255 -9.41 -1.71 12.85
C GLN A 255 -8.11 -1.11 12.30
N THR A 256 -7.46 -0.24 13.08
CA THR A 256 -6.14 0.28 12.76
C THR A 256 -5.08 -0.71 13.19
N LEU A 257 -4.33 -1.26 12.23
CA LEU A 257 -3.26 -2.21 12.47
C LEU A 257 -1.92 -1.47 12.62
N ASN A 258 -1.31 -1.55 13.79
CA ASN A 258 0.08 -1.14 13.99
C ASN A 258 1.02 -2.17 13.34
N GLY A 259 2.33 -1.89 13.32
CA GLY A 259 3.32 -2.75 12.66
C GLY A 259 3.27 -4.20 13.14
N LYS A 260 3.14 -4.44 14.45
CA LYS A 260 3.06 -5.80 15.01
C LYS A 260 1.79 -6.53 14.55
N ASN A 261 0.65 -5.87 14.58
CA ASN A 261 -0.62 -6.45 14.16
C ASN A 261 -0.65 -6.69 12.65
N ALA A 262 -0.13 -5.73 11.86
CA ALA A 262 0.03 -5.88 10.42
C ALA A 262 0.95 -7.07 10.08
N MET A 263 2.08 -7.23 10.78
CA MET A 263 2.95 -8.39 10.63
C MET A 263 2.21 -9.69 10.97
N GLY A 264 1.41 -9.72 12.02
CA GLY A 264 0.55 -10.84 12.36
C GLY A 264 -0.42 -11.19 11.24
N LEU A 265 -1.12 -10.19 10.70
CA LEU A 265 -2.06 -10.33 9.58
C LEU A 265 -1.40 -10.99 8.35
N VAL A 266 -0.26 -10.45 7.90
CA VAL A 266 0.41 -10.93 6.67
C VAL A 266 1.10 -12.29 6.84
N ARG A 267 1.32 -12.73 8.07
CA ARG A 267 1.89 -14.06 8.41
C ARG A 267 0.82 -15.11 8.69
N TYR A 268 -0.41 -14.72 8.97
CA TYR A 268 -1.48 -15.65 9.33
C TYR A 268 -1.80 -16.65 8.21
N ARG A 269 -1.90 -17.94 8.57
CA ARG A 269 -2.21 -19.04 7.64
C ARG A 269 -3.32 -19.95 8.14
N SER A 270 -3.51 -19.99 9.47
CA SER A 270 -4.48 -20.89 10.09
C SER A 270 -5.92 -20.49 9.73
N GLY A 271 -6.78 -21.47 9.49
CA GLY A 271 -8.19 -21.21 9.21
C GLY A 271 -8.55 -20.81 7.77
N TYR A 272 -7.54 -20.58 6.90
CA TYR A 272 -7.81 -20.37 5.48
C TYR A 272 -8.04 -21.70 4.76
N SER A 273 -9.09 -21.78 3.95
CA SER A 273 -9.43 -23.00 3.19
C SER A 273 -8.37 -23.37 2.16
N MET A 274 -7.65 -22.36 1.64
CA MET A 274 -6.52 -22.49 0.71
C MET A 274 -5.29 -21.76 1.26
N ALA A 275 -4.92 -22.06 2.49
CA ALA A 275 -4.00 -21.42 3.40
C ALA A 275 -2.99 -20.40 2.81
N ASP A 276 -2.18 -20.81 1.84
CA ASP A 276 -1.12 -19.95 1.30
C ASP A 276 -1.64 -18.94 0.26
N LEU A 277 -2.65 -19.32 -0.53
CA LEU A 277 -3.19 -18.44 -1.58
C LEU A 277 -4.05 -17.32 -1.01
N GLN A 278 -4.86 -17.61 0.02
CA GLN A 278 -5.61 -16.58 0.72
C GLN A 278 -4.70 -15.62 1.47
N ARG A 279 -3.58 -16.12 2.02
CA ARG A 279 -2.55 -15.23 2.59
C ARG A 279 -2.00 -14.26 1.56
N VAL A 280 -1.66 -14.72 0.35
CA VAL A 280 -1.17 -13.86 -0.74
C VAL A 280 -2.20 -12.78 -1.08
N GLN A 281 -3.49 -13.10 -1.08
CA GLN A 281 -4.55 -12.12 -1.31
C GLN A 281 -4.60 -11.09 -0.18
N VAL A 282 -4.63 -11.51 1.08
CA VAL A 282 -4.63 -10.60 2.24
C VAL A 282 -3.39 -9.70 2.26
N GLN A 283 -2.21 -10.23 1.94
CA GLN A 283 -0.98 -9.44 1.82
C GLN A 283 -1.11 -8.34 0.76
N ARG A 284 -1.65 -8.70 -0.40
CA ARG A 284 -1.89 -7.77 -1.51
C ARG A 284 -2.89 -6.68 -1.11
N ASP A 285 -4.03 -7.07 -0.54
CA ASP A 285 -5.09 -6.15 -0.14
C ASP A 285 -4.62 -5.19 0.96
N PHE A 286 -3.83 -5.70 1.93
CA PHE A 286 -3.20 -4.87 2.95
C PHE A 286 -2.21 -3.85 2.34
N LEU A 287 -1.35 -4.29 1.41
CA LEU A 287 -0.40 -3.38 0.76
C LEU A 287 -1.12 -2.30 -0.05
N MET A 288 -2.21 -2.65 -0.73
CA MET A 288 -3.02 -1.67 -1.45
C MET A 288 -3.59 -0.61 -0.51
N GLU A 289 -4.17 -1.04 0.60
CA GLU A 289 -4.78 -0.12 1.56
C GLU A 289 -3.71 0.76 2.23
N ALA A 290 -2.55 0.21 2.55
CA ALA A 290 -1.40 0.97 3.02
C ALA A 290 -0.99 2.07 2.01
N VAL A 291 -0.78 1.71 0.74
CA VAL A 291 -0.42 2.69 -0.31
C VAL A 291 -1.50 3.76 -0.45
N ARG A 292 -2.78 3.37 -0.41
CA ARG A 292 -3.92 4.29 -0.53
C ARG A 292 -3.96 5.32 0.59
N GLN A 293 -3.74 4.90 1.84
CA GLN A 293 -3.73 5.77 3.02
C GLN A 293 -2.46 6.62 3.09
N TRP A 294 -1.29 6.01 2.89
CA TRP A 294 0.00 6.68 3.07
C TRP A 294 0.33 7.72 2.00
N LYS A 295 -0.27 7.65 0.82
CA LYS A 295 -0.11 8.71 -0.19
C LYS A 295 -0.89 9.99 0.12
N SER A 296 -1.64 10.05 1.23
CA SER A 296 -2.29 11.28 1.68
C SER A 296 -1.27 12.39 1.94
N PRO A 297 -1.58 13.66 1.63
CA PRO A 297 -0.70 14.80 1.94
C PRO A 297 -0.30 14.91 3.42
N THR A 298 -1.10 14.33 4.34
CA THR A 298 -0.80 14.29 5.77
C THR A 298 0.43 13.46 6.10
N HIS A 299 0.75 12.45 5.27
CA HIS A 299 1.88 11.54 5.44
C HIS A 299 3.13 11.93 4.62
N LEU A 300 3.16 13.14 4.03
CA LEU A 300 4.33 13.58 3.25
C LEU A 300 5.63 13.56 4.06
N ILE A 301 5.58 13.95 5.33
CA ILE A 301 6.76 13.95 6.20
C ILE A 301 7.19 12.52 6.52
N ASP A 302 6.24 11.61 6.73
CA ASP A 302 6.51 10.21 7.02
C ASP A 302 7.08 9.50 5.78
N ALA A 303 6.58 9.80 4.59
CA ALA A 303 7.16 9.34 3.32
C ALA A 303 8.62 9.80 3.15
N LEU A 304 8.96 11.05 3.52
CA LEU A 304 10.33 11.53 3.48
C LEU A 304 11.24 10.83 4.51
N ARG A 305 10.69 10.42 5.64
CA ARG A 305 11.41 9.64 6.66
C ARG A 305 11.57 8.17 6.28
N ALA A 306 10.62 7.61 5.50
CA ALA A 306 10.68 6.23 5.04
C ALA A 306 11.85 5.99 4.07
N LEU A 307 12.21 6.97 3.23
CA LEU A 307 13.28 6.82 2.24
C LEU A 307 14.64 6.41 2.86
N PRO A 308 15.19 7.12 3.88
CA PRO A 308 16.43 6.70 4.51
C PRO A 308 16.27 5.41 5.35
N LEU A 309 15.09 5.11 5.87
CA LEU A 309 14.80 3.85 6.54
C LEU A 309 14.95 2.69 5.56
N LEU A 310 14.33 2.78 4.40
CA LEU A 310 14.42 1.77 3.34
C LEU A 310 15.86 1.64 2.82
N GLU A 311 16.52 2.73 2.43
CA GLU A 311 17.90 2.68 1.92
C GLU A 311 18.87 2.00 2.88
N LYS A 312 18.74 2.25 4.18
CA LYS A 312 19.69 1.78 5.20
C LYS A 312 19.40 0.36 5.70
N ASN A 313 18.12 -0.01 5.80
CA ASN A 313 17.70 -1.23 6.50
C ASN A 313 17.10 -2.30 5.55
N THR A 314 17.14 -2.08 4.22
CA THR A 314 16.72 -3.07 3.23
C THR A 314 17.90 -3.48 2.36
N LEU A 315 17.84 -4.67 1.78
CA LEU A 315 18.74 -5.05 0.69
C LEU A 315 18.10 -4.61 -0.63
N THR A 316 18.72 -3.64 -1.30
CA THR A 316 18.24 -3.10 -2.58
C THR A 316 19.40 -2.73 -3.48
N ASP A 317 19.21 -2.87 -4.79
CA ASP A 317 20.12 -2.34 -5.82
C ASP A 317 19.73 -0.91 -6.26
N LEU A 318 18.64 -0.36 -5.69
CA LEU A 318 18.17 0.97 -6.00
C LEU A 318 18.89 2.02 -5.15
N SER A 319 19.38 3.06 -5.79
CA SER A 319 19.92 4.23 -5.11
C SER A 319 18.83 5.06 -4.43
N PHE A 320 19.21 5.90 -3.45
CA PHE A 320 18.30 6.87 -2.82
C PHE A 320 17.52 7.72 -3.84
N ARG A 321 18.16 8.09 -4.96
CA ARG A 321 17.54 8.87 -6.03
C ARG A 321 16.44 8.10 -6.76
N GLU A 322 16.62 6.80 -6.96
CA GLU A 322 15.66 5.91 -7.58
C GLU A 322 14.49 5.59 -6.62
N LEU A 323 14.78 5.34 -5.35
CA LEU A 323 13.74 5.21 -4.31
C LEU A 323 12.91 6.49 -4.20
N THR A 324 13.55 7.67 -4.31
CA THR A 324 12.83 8.96 -4.32
C THR A 324 11.89 9.07 -5.51
N TRP A 325 12.34 8.64 -6.71
CA TRP A 325 11.51 8.64 -7.91
C TRP A 325 10.32 7.70 -7.77
N LEU A 326 10.52 6.51 -7.21
CA LEU A 326 9.45 5.54 -6.97
C LEU A 326 8.42 6.10 -5.99
N ALA A 327 8.86 6.66 -4.85
CA ALA A 327 7.98 7.25 -3.85
C ALA A 327 7.17 8.43 -4.42
N GLU A 328 7.83 9.34 -5.15
CA GLU A 328 7.16 10.46 -5.82
C GLU A 328 6.15 9.97 -6.85
N SER A 329 6.53 8.98 -7.65
CA SER A 329 5.68 8.43 -8.70
C SER A 329 4.47 7.71 -8.13
N ALA A 330 4.65 6.92 -7.06
CA ALA A 330 3.55 6.28 -6.35
C ALA A 330 2.59 7.30 -5.74
N ALA A 331 3.11 8.41 -5.20
CA ALA A 331 2.28 9.49 -4.66
C ALA A 331 1.48 10.22 -5.76
N LEU A 332 2.04 10.39 -6.95
CA LEU A 332 1.42 11.09 -8.08
C LEU A 332 0.45 10.21 -8.88
N CYS A 333 0.71 8.91 -9.00
CA CYS A 333 -0.18 8.00 -9.70
C CYS A 333 -1.54 7.86 -8.97
N GLY A 334 -2.62 7.82 -9.70
CA GLY A 334 -3.96 7.56 -9.18
C GLY A 334 -4.09 6.17 -8.56
N THR A 335 -4.96 6.01 -7.58
CA THR A 335 -5.34 4.68 -7.05
C THR A 335 -6.54 4.07 -7.76
N ASP A 336 -7.32 4.89 -8.48
CA ASP A 336 -8.58 4.46 -9.11
C ASP A 336 -8.38 3.50 -10.28
N GLY A 337 -7.14 3.40 -10.80
CA GLY A 337 -6.75 2.47 -11.88
C GLY A 337 -5.75 1.40 -11.42
N MET A 338 -5.62 1.17 -10.12
CA MET A 338 -4.69 0.18 -9.60
C MET A 338 -5.07 -1.23 -10.05
N VAL A 339 -4.12 -1.92 -10.70
CA VAL A 339 -4.30 -3.31 -11.13
C VAL A 339 -3.57 -4.20 -10.17
N MET A 340 -4.30 -5.12 -9.56
CA MET A 340 -3.75 -6.07 -8.60
C MET A 340 -4.13 -7.49 -9.01
N GLN A 341 -3.14 -8.27 -9.37
CA GLN A 341 -3.32 -9.63 -9.86
C GLN A 341 -2.35 -10.60 -9.19
N THR A 342 -2.69 -11.85 -9.23
CA THR A 342 -1.75 -12.96 -9.01
C THR A 342 -1.46 -13.59 -10.36
N VAL A 343 -0.25 -14.06 -10.63
CA VAL A 343 0.05 -14.81 -11.85
C VAL A 343 -0.98 -15.92 -12.02
N PRO A 344 -1.61 -16.10 -13.19
CA PRO A 344 -2.49 -17.24 -13.45
C PRO A 344 -1.75 -18.54 -13.17
N TYR A 345 -2.40 -19.47 -12.47
CA TYR A 345 -1.72 -20.69 -12.03
C TYR A 345 -2.67 -21.89 -11.95
N TYR A 346 -2.07 -23.06 -11.92
CA TYR A 346 -2.70 -24.32 -11.51
C TYR A 346 -1.82 -25.02 -10.47
N LEU A 347 -2.42 -25.89 -9.67
CA LEU A 347 -1.70 -26.65 -8.65
C LEU A 347 -1.25 -28.00 -9.20
N SER A 348 0.02 -28.33 -8.97
CA SER A 348 0.60 -29.64 -9.34
C SER A 348 1.43 -30.16 -8.16
N ASP A 349 0.91 -31.15 -7.46
CA ASP A 349 1.48 -31.69 -6.22
C ASP A 349 1.69 -30.58 -5.16
N VAL A 350 2.96 -30.29 -4.84
CA VAL A 350 3.38 -29.28 -3.85
C VAL A 350 3.77 -27.96 -4.51
N TYR A 351 3.54 -27.81 -5.80
CA TYR A 351 3.95 -26.64 -6.56
C TYR A 351 2.76 -25.83 -7.09
N VAL A 352 2.99 -24.56 -7.23
CA VAL A 352 2.19 -23.63 -8.03
C VAL A 352 2.85 -23.55 -9.40
N CYS A 353 2.15 -23.94 -10.46
CA CYS A 353 2.63 -23.86 -11.84
C CYS A 353 1.95 -22.69 -12.55
N ILE A 354 2.71 -21.84 -13.21
CA ILE A 354 2.15 -20.70 -13.95
C ILE A 354 1.38 -21.21 -15.17
N ASP A 355 0.15 -20.72 -15.35
CA ASP A 355 -0.66 -20.95 -16.54
C ASP A 355 -0.39 -19.82 -17.55
N ALA A 356 0.61 -20.05 -18.41
CA ALA A 356 1.09 -19.08 -19.39
C ALA A 356 0.30 -19.17 -20.70
N GLY A 357 -0.96 -18.72 -20.68
CA GLY A 357 -1.76 -18.52 -21.89
C GLY A 357 -1.65 -17.13 -22.49
N ASP A 358 -2.38 -16.86 -23.58
CA ASP A 358 -2.42 -15.55 -24.24
C ASP A 358 -2.85 -14.42 -23.28
N ALA A 359 -3.82 -14.68 -22.39
CA ALA A 359 -4.29 -13.75 -21.38
C ALA A 359 -3.18 -13.37 -20.37
N TYR A 360 -2.26 -14.30 -20.08
CA TYR A 360 -1.10 -14.01 -19.24
C TYR A 360 -0.12 -13.07 -19.94
N LEU A 361 0.20 -13.32 -21.20
CA LEU A 361 1.07 -12.43 -21.97
C LEU A 361 0.46 -11.04 -22.14
N GLU A 362 -0.85 -10.94 -22.36
CA GLU A 362 -1.56 -9.68 -22.41
C GLU A 362 -1.47 -8.94 -21.08
N LEU A 363 -1.69 -9.62 -19.94
CA LEU A 363 -1.54 -9.07 -18.59
C LEU A 363 -0.13 -8.51 -18.39
N ILE A 364 0.91 -9.30 -18.70
CA ILE A 364 2.31 -8.90 -18.53
C ILE A 364 2.63 -7.68 -19.40
N ASN A 365 2.32 -7.71 -20.68
CA ASN A 365 2.67 -6.63 -21.62
C ASN A 365 1.91 -5.33 -21.36
N THR A 366 0.67 -5.43 -20.92
CA THR A 366 -0.17 -4.24 -20.66
C THR A 366 0.17 -3.53 -19.34
N TYR A 367 0.53 -4.30 -18.31
CA TYR A 367 0.57 -3.76 -16.95
C TYR A 367 1.93 -3.83 -16.28
N PHE A 368 2.83 -4.72 -16.71
CA PHE A 368 4.05 -5.01 -15.95
C PHE A 368 5.34 -4.87 -16.77
N ASN A 369 5.29 -5.10 -18.06
CA ASN A 369 6.48 -5.00 -18.91
C ASN A 369 6.92 -3.52 -19.06
N PRO A 370 8.09 -3.13 -18.50
CA PRO A 370 8.58 -1.75 -18.61
C PRO A 370 9.28 -1.47 -19.95
N TYR A 371 9.44 -2.49 -20.81
CA TYR A 371 10.14 -2.40 -22.07
C TYR A 371 9.20 -2.13 -23.23
N GLU A 372 9.73 -1.50 -24.30
CA GLU A 372 9.00 -1.26 -25.56
C GLU A 372 8.76 -2.57 -26.33
N THR A 373 9.68 -3.53 -26.19
CA THR A 373 9.55 -4.85 -26.80
C THR A 373 8.55 -5.69 -26.00
N GLU A 374 7.57 -6.24 -26.69
CA GLU A 374 6.60 -7.13 -26.06
C GLU A 374 7.24 -8.47 -25.69
N VAL A 375 6.83 -9.01 -24.56
CA VAL A 375 7.15 -10.38 -24.11
C VAL A 375 6.34 -11.37 -24.91
N GLY A 376 7.01 -12.37 -25.46
CA GLY A 376 6.40 -13.53 -26.12
C GLY A 376 6.63 -14.82 -25.34
N TYR A 377 6.05 -15.93 -25.81
CA TYR A 377 6.25 -17.26 -25.21
C TYR A 377 7.72 -17.71 -25.18
N GLY A 378 8.54 -17.23 -26.14
CA GLY A 378 9.96 -17.55 -26.21
C GLY A 378 10.82 -16.91 -25.13
N ASP A 379 10.29 -15.90 -24.45
CA ASP A 379 10.98 -15.17 -23.37
C ASP A 379 10.69 -15.78 -21.99
N LEU A 380 9.71 -16.70 -21.92
CA LEU A 380 9.34 -17.42 -20.70
C LEU A 380 10.13 -18.71 -20.55
N ASN A 381 10.64 -18.99 -19.35
CA ASN A 381 11.28 -20.27 -19.00
C ASN A 381 10.54 -20.96 -17.83
N ILE A 382 9.24 -21.19 -18.03
CA ILE A 382 8.34 -21.71 -17.00
C ILE A 382 8.55 -23.22 -16.81
N ALA A 383 8.56 -23.64 -15.54
CA ALA A 383 8.60 -25.05 -15.18
C ALA A 383 7.18 -25.64 -15.11
N TYR A 384 6.93 -26.71 -15.84
CA TYR A 384 5.67 -27.46 -15.87
C TYR A 384 5.68 -28.66 -14.93
#